data_d4db7b3ecf9cae3ff564ac8829cf8b82
#
_entry.id   d4db7b3ecf9cae3ff564ac8829cf8b82
#
_cell.length_a   1.000
_cell.length_b   1.000
_cell.length_c   1.000
_cell.angle_alpha   90.00
_cell.angle_beta   90.00
_cell.angle_gamma   90.00
#
_symmetry.space_group_name_H-M   'P 1'
#
loop_
_entity.id
_entity.type
_entity.pdbx_description
1 polymer ?
#
loop_
_entity_poly.entity_id
_entity_poly.type
_entity_poly.pdbx_seq_one_letter_code
_entity_poly.pdbx_strand_id
1 'polypeptide(L)'
;MKVAFLGSGTTGSRAKELVPEESTITYVDVLPLMDGTVVHDLNKFPYPFPDNTFDQVHLDNVLEHLDDVSAVMAEVHRISKPGGHIIVIVPSCYSKWSTWDPTHKHHFNVGFLDYFCEGTRMNLQYRYSSPLFRKVNFQWNRFIDKNEEQCKILDRANEEPEWYIDFFPHKQSIGLGGLEDMTYVLEILK
;
A
#
# COMPACT_ATOMS: atom_id res chain seq x y z
N MET A 1 12.66 -15.67 5.65
CA MET A 1 11.61 -14.85 6.28
C MET A 1 10.24 -15.42 5.93
N LYS A 2 9.18 -15.16 6.73
CA LYS A 2 7.79 -15.49 6.36
C LYS A 2 7.13 -14.23 5.77
N VAL A 3 6.64 -14.33 4.56
CA VAL A 3 6.04 -13.21 3.82
C VAL A 3 4.61 -13.56 3.42
N ALA A 4 3.67 -12.65 3.61
CA ALA A 4 2.30 -12.79 3.11
C ALA A 4 2.04 -11.81 1.96
N PHE A 5 1.39 -12.29 0.91
CA PHE A 5 0.81 -11.46 -0.15
C PHE A 5 -0.72 -11.54 -0.01
N LEU A 6 -1.32 -10.46 0.50
CA LEU A 6 -2.76 -10.34 0.70
C LEU A 6 -3.39 -9.73 -0.55
N GLY A 7 -4.40 -10.40 -1.11
CA GLY A 7 -4.93 -10.05 -2.43
C GLY A 7 -3.91 -10.35 -3.53
N SER A 8 -3.34 -11.55 -3.51
CA SER A 8 -2.17 -11.90 -4.32
C SER A 8 -2.42 -11.89 -5.83
N GLY A 9 -3.67 -11.99 -6.27
CA GLY A 9 -3.99 -12.16 -7.67
C GLY A 9 -3.25 -13.35 -8.29
N THR A 10 -2.91 -13.24 -9.56
CA THR A 10 -2.16 -14.28 -10.31
C THR A 10 -0.65 -14.06 -10.30
N THR A 11 -0.15 -12.95 -9.78
CA THR A 11 1.27 -12.56 -9.90
C THR A 11 1.95 -12.30 -8.56
N GLY A 12 1.21 -12.25 -7.46
CA GLY A 12 1.71 -11.79 -6.16
C GLY A 12 1.92 -10.27 -6.16
N SER A 13 2.95 -9.78 -5.46
CA SER A 13 3.25 -8.34 -5.38
C SER A 13 4.20 -7.87 -6.48
N ARG A 14 4.01 -6.64 -6.95
CA ARG A 14 4.92 -5.94 -7.86
C ARG A 14 6.24 -5.55 -7.18
N ALA A 15 6.24 -5.44 -5.85
CA ALA A 15 7.44 -5.18 -5.05
C ALA A 15 8.15 -6.47 -4.62
N LYS A 16 8.19 -7.49 -5.49
CA LYS A 16 8.86 -8.77 -5.21
C LYS A 16 10.36 -8.61 -4.95
N GLU A 17 10.98 -7.59 -5.50
CA GLU A 17 12.39 -7.24 -5.26
C GLU A 17 12.67 -6.87 -3.80
N LEU A 18 11.65 -6.51 -3.04
CA LEU A 18 11.75 -6.26 -1.59
C LEU A 18 11.62 -7.54 -0.75
N VAL A 19 11.38 -8.68 -1.38
CA VAL A 19 11.28 -9.98 -0.71
C VAL A 19 12.63 -10.68 -0.76
N PRO A 20 13.24 -11.01 0.40
CA PRO A 20 14.50 -11.77 0.44
C PRO A 20 14.36 -13.14 -0.23
N GLU A 21 15.40 -13.57 -0.96
CA GLU A 21 15.38 -14.79 -1.80
C GLU A 21 14.98 -16.06 -1.03
N GLU A 22 15.41 -16.21 0.22
CA GLU A 22 15.11 -17.37 1.06
C GLU A 22 13.80 -17.24 1.86
N SER A 23 12.82 -16.50 1.33
CA SER A 23 11.55 -16.29 2.03
C SER A 23 10.54 -17.38 1.72
N THR A 24 9.77 -17.79 2.75
CA THR A 24 8.57 -18.60 2.56
C THR A 24 7.40 -17.64 2.31
N ILE A 25 6.78 -17.76 1.13
CA ILE A 25 5.67 -16.89 0.71
C ILE A 25 4.34 -17.60 0.96
N THR A 26 3.39 -16.90 1.57
CA THR A 26 1.99 -17.29 1.69
C THR A 26 1.15 -16.37 0.82
N TYR A 27 0.46 -16.93 -0.15
CA TYR A 27 -0.49 -16.22 -0.99
C TYR A 27 -1.88 -16.29 -0.36
N VAL A 28 -2.58 -15.14 -0.30
CA VAL A 28 -3.94 -15.05 0.23
C VAL A 28 -4.81 -14.32 -0.80
N ASP A 29 -5.93 -14.92 -1.17
CA ASP A 29 -6.86 -14.32 -2.11
C ASP A 29 -8.28 -14.88 -1.89
N VAL A 30 -9.30 -14.20 -2.40
CA VAL A 30 -10.67 -14.70 -2.40
C VAL A 30 -10.86 -15.87 -3.36
N LEU A 31 -9.96 -16.02 -4.33
CA LEU A 31 -9.92 -17.12 -5.31
C LEU A 31 -8.60 -17.88 -5.22
N PRO A 32 -8.58 -19.19 -5.53
CA PRO A 32 -7.35 -20.01 -5.55
C PRO A 32 -6.55 -19.79 -6.83
N LEU A 33 -6.01 -18.58 -7.02
CA LEU A 33 -5.35 -18.15 -8.27
C LEU A 33 -3.90 -18.64 -8.42
N MET A 34 -3.28 -19.06 -7.33
CA MET A 34 -1.91 -19.61 -7.31
C MET A 34 -1.90 -20.91 -6.50
N ASP A 35 -0.94 -21.79 -6.79
CA ASP A 35 -0.76 -23.02 -6.03
C ASP A 35 -0.47 -22.70 -4.56
N GLY A 36 -1.21 -23.35 -3.66
CA GLY A 36 -1.08 -23.14 -2.22
C GLY A 36 -1.71 -21.84 -1.70
N THR A 37 -2.55 -21.16 -2.51
CA THR A 37 -3.29 -19.98 -2.05
C THR A 37 -4.19 -20.33 -0.85
N VAL A 38 -4.05 -19.59 0.23
CA VAL A 38 -5.00 -19.58 1.34
C VAL A 38 -6.23 -18.79 0.88
N VAL A 39 -7.33 -19.49 0.62
CA VAL A 39 -8.57 -18.84 0.18
C VAL A 39 -9.23 -18.14 1.36
N HIS A 40 -9.26 -16.81 1.32
CA HIS A 40 -9.84 -15.99 2.38
C HIS A 40 -10.31 -14.64 1.82
N ASP A 41 -11.50 -14.21 2.22
CA ASP A 41 -12.04 -12.88 1.94
C ASP A 41 -11.46 -11.88 2.95
N LEU A 42 -10.65 -10.94 2.49
CA LEU A 42 -9.98 -9.94 3.35
C LEU A 42 -10.95 -8.95 4.02
N ASN A 43 -12.25 -8.96 3.67
CA ASN A 43 -13.31 -8.28 4.41
C ASN A 43 -13.85 -9.10 5.61
N LYS A 44 -13.34 -10.33 5.82
CA LYS A 44 -13.72 -11.19 6.93
C LYS A 44 -12.63 -11.26 7.97
N PHE A 45 -12.99 -10.98 9.21
CA PHE A 45 -12.06 -10.94 10.33
C PHE A 45 -12.44 -12.01 11.38
N PRO A 46 -11.47 -12.58 12.13
CA PRO A 46 -10.03 -12.39 11.97
C PRO A 46 -9.46 -13.16 10.75
N TYR A 47 -8.30 -12.73 10.25
CA TYR A 47 -7.57 -13.48 9.23
C TYR A 47 -7.08 -14.82 9.80
N PRO A 48 -6.99 -15.90 8.98
CA PRO A 48 -6.72 -17.26 9.44
C PRO A 48 -5.24 -17.49 9.81
N PHE A 49 -4.62 -16.51 10.44
CA PHE A 49 -3.22 -16.56 10.88
C PHE A 49 -3.11 -16.16 12.34
N PRO A 50 -2.22 -16.82 13.12
CA PRO A 50 -1.89 -16.38 14.47
C PRO A 50 -1.27 -14.98 14.49
N ASP A 51 -1.30 -14.36 15.66
CA ASP A 51 -0.57 -13.11 15.90
C ASP A 51 0.93 -13.29 15.63
N ASN A 52 1.58 -12.25 15.16
CA ASN A 52 3.04 -12.22 14.96
C ASN A 52 3.57 -13.36 14.06
N THR A 53 2.86 -13.68 12.99
CA THR A 53 3.22 -14.76 12.08
C THR A 53 4.24 -14.33 11.03
N PHE A 54 4.04 -13.15 10.42
CA PHE A 54 4.80 -12.71 9.25
C PHE A 54 5.87 -11.68 9.58
N ASP A 55 7.01 -11.81 8.93
CA ASP A 55 8.09 -10.82 8.97
C ASP A 55 7.80 -9.67 8.00
N GLN A 56 7.06 -9.96 6.92
CA GLN A 56 6.68 -8.97 5.92
C GLN A 56 5.28 -9.27 5.36
N VAL A 57 4.47 -8.24 5.13
CA VAL A 57 3.15 -8.33 4.52
C VAL A 57 3.05 -7.37 3.35
N HIS A 58 2.56 -7.84 2.21
CA HIS A 58 2.33 -7.04 1.02
C HIS A 58 0.83 -6.88 0.77
N LEU A 59 0.42 -5.65 0.49
CA LEU A 59 -0.89 -5.23 0.03
C LEU A 59 -0.68 -4.46 -1.28
N ASP A 60 -0.85 -5.11 -2.43
CA ASP A 60 -0.59 -4.53 -3.74
C ASP A 60 -1.86 -4.41 -4.55
N ASN A 61 -2.40 -3.21 -4.68
CA ASN A 61 -3.69 -2.91 -5.32
C ASN A 61 -4.83 -3.79 -4.78
N VAL A 62 -5.01 -3.77 -3.47
CA VAL A 62 -6.06 -4.51 -2.79
C VAL A 62 -6.85 -3.63 -1.81
N LEU A 63 -6.21 -2.67 -1.13
CA LEU A 63 -6.88 -1.83 -0.14
C LEU A 63 -8.03 -1.01 -0.71
N GLU A 64 -7.91 -0.58 -1.96
CA GLU A 64 -8.94 0.18 -2.68
C GLU A 64 -10.24 -0.60 -2.88
N HIS A 65 -10.20 -1.92 -2.82
CA HIS A 65 -11.35 -2.81 -3.00
C HIS A 65 -12.02 -3.22 -1.68
N LEU A 66 -11.35 -3.02 -0.54
CA LEU A 66 -11.83 -3.52 0.76
C LEU A 66 -12.82 -2.55 1.41
N ASP A 67 -13.69 -3.06 2.29
CA ASP A 67 -14.76 -2.27 2.89
C ASP A 67 -14.28 -1.36 4.02
N ASP A 68 -13.38 -1.87 4.88
CA ASP A 68 -12.88 -1.17 6.07
C ASP A 68 -11.35 -1.23 6.13
N VAL A 69 -10.71 -0.20 5.59
CA VAL A 69 -9.24 -0.06 5.59
C VAL A 69 -8.68 -0.07 7.02
N SER A 70 -9.40 0.49 8.00
CA SER A 70 -8.92 0.55 9.38
C SER A 70 -8.88 -0.83 10.03
N ALA A 71 -9.93 -1.63 9.82
CA ALA A 71 -9.98 -3.00 10.30
C ALA A 71 -8.91 -3.88 9.62
N VAL A 72 -8.71 -3.70 8.31
CA VAL A 72 -7.64 -4.39 7.57
C VAL A 72 -6.26 -4.04 8.13
N MET A 73 -5.97 -2.76 8.34
CA MET A 73 -4.67 -2.33 8.88
C MET A 73 -4.45 -2.85 10.30
N ALA A 74 -5.49 -2.93 11.12
CA ALA A 74 -5.42 -3.55 12.45
C ALA A 74 -5.10 -5.06 12.38
N GLU A 75 -5.71 -5.80 11.46
CA GLU A 75 -5.43 -7.21 11.24
C GLU A 75 -4.03 -7.45 10.68
N VAL A 76 -3.61 -6.64 9.70
CA VAL A 76 -2.24 -6.67 9.18
C VAL A 76 -1.22 -6.43 10.30
N HIS A 77 -1.49 -5.46 11.18
CA HIS A 77 -0.67 -5.24 12.37
C HIS A 77 -0.67 -6.48 13.28
N ARG A 78 -1.85 -7.10 13.56
CA ARG A 78 -1.95 -8.28 14.42
C ARG A 78 -1.11 -9.45 13.90
N ILE A 79 -1.23 -9.78 12.62
CA ILE A 79 -0.55 -10.95 12.02
C ILE A 79 0.94 -10.72 11.75
N SER A 80 1.40 -9.46 11.75
CA SER A 80 2.80 -9.12 11.53
C SER A 80 3.59 -9.16 12.83
N LYS A 81 4.87 -9.50 12.77
CA LYS A 81 5.80 -9.48 13.92
C LYS A 81 6.19 -8.06 14.31
N PRO A 82 6.56 -7.84 15.58
CA PRO A 82 7.20 -6.58 16.00
C PRO A 82 8.45 -6.29 15.15
N GLY A 83 8.62 -5.07 14.65
CA GLY A 83 9.73 -4.69 13.76
C GLY A 83 9.67 -5.27 12.37
N GLY A 84 8.62 -6.03 12.03
CA GLY A 84 8.34 -6.48 10.66
C GLY A 84 7.92 -5.32 9.76
N HIS A 85 7.81 -5.57 8.45
CA HIS A 85 7.49 -4.54 7.48
C HIS A 85 6.18 -4.82 6.75
N ILE A 86 5.48 -3.74 6.39
CA ILE A 86 4.35 -3.78 5.46
C ILE A 86 4.73 -3.00 4.22
N ILE A 87 4.49 -3.57 3.05
CA ILE A 87 4.58 -2.91 1.77
C ILE A 87 3.16 -2.70 1.26
N VAL A 88 2.76 -1.44 1.11
CA VAL A 88 1.45 -1.04 0.60
C VAL A 88 1.64 -0.36 -0.73
N ILE A 89 1.02 -0.89 -1.78
CA ILE A 89 0.95 -0.26 -3.09
C ILE A 89 -0.51 0.00 -3.40
N VAL A 90 -0.85 1.26 -3.70
CA VAL A 90 -2.22 1.68 -4.03
C VAL A 90 -2.22 2.70 -5.16
N PRO A 91 -3.26 2.74 -5.99
CA PRO A 91 -3.40 3.78 -6.99
C PRO A 91 -3.59 5.14 -6.32
N SER A 92 -2.89 6.14 -6.84
CA SER A 92 -3.06 7.53 -6.43
C SER A 92 -4.45 8.04 -6.85
N CYS A 93 -5.12 8.81 -5.99
CA CYS A 93 -6.39 9.47 -6.34
C CYS A 93 -6.27 10.41 -7.54
N TYR A 94 -5.05 10.79 -7.93
CA TYR A 94 -4.75 11.60 -9.11
C TYR A 94 -4.54 10.75 -10.38
N SER A 95 -4.46 9.43 -10.24
CA SER A 95 -4.32 8.49 -11.35
C SER A 95 -5.68 8.17 -11.96
N LYS A 96 -5.70 8.00 -13.29
CA LYS A 96 -6.89 7.48 -13.98
C LYS A 96 -7.29 6.09 -13.47
N TRP A 97 -6.34 5.29 -13.02
CA TRP A 97 -6.59 3.94 -12.51
C TRP A 97 -7.40 3.95 -11.23
N SER A 98 -7.29 5.01 -10.42
CA SER A 98 -8.09 5.15 -9.20
C SER A 98 -9.60 5.18 -9.46
N THR A 99 -10.03 5.70 -10.62
CA THR A 99 -11.45 5.86 -10.97
C THR A 99 -11.90 4.97 -12.13
N TRP A 100 -10.97 4.31 -12.82
CA TRP A 100 -11.28 3.45 -13.97
C TRP A 100 -11.95 2.15 -13.57
N ASP A 101 -11.49 1.54 -12.47
CA ASP A 101 -12.05 0.30 -11.97
C ASP A 101 -13.29 0.60 -11.11
N PRO A 102 -14.50 0.12 -11.52
CA PRO A 102 -15.74 0.37 -10.80
C PRO A 102 -15.83 -0.34 -9.45
N THR A 103 -14.88 -1.22 -9.14
CA THR A 103 -14.83 -1.95 -7.86
C THR A 103 -13.99 -1.23 -6.81
N HIS A 104 -13.33 -0.12 -7.16
CA HIS A 104 -12.62 0.72 -6.21
C HIS A 104 -13.59 1.47 -5.29
N LYS A 105 -13.53 1.16 -4.01
CA LYS A 105 -14.33 1.80 -2.95
C LYS A 105 -13.64 2.99 -2.33
N HIS A 106 -12.29 3.04 -2.42
CA HIS A 106 -11.45 4.07 -1.83
C HIS A 106 -10.51 4.69 -2.86
N HIS A 107 -10.27 6.00 -2.69
CA HIS A 107 -9.32 6.78 -3.48
C HIS A 107 -8.28 7.38 -2.54
N PHE A 108 -7.03 6.98 -2.70
CA PHE A 108 -5.97 7.29 -1.76
C PHE A 108 -5.11 8.48 -2.20
N ASN A 109 -4.75 9.33 -1.27
CA ASN A 109 -3.71 10.34 -1.42
C ASN A 109 -2.48 10.00 -0.57
N VAL A 110 -1.41 10.78 -0.70
CA VAL A 110 -0.14 10.54 0.00
C VAL A 110 -0.25 10.51 1.53
N GLY A 111 -1.28 11.12 2.10
CA GLY A 111 -1.47 11.21 3.56
C GLY A 111 -2.38 10.14 4.17
N PHE A 112 -2.91 9.19 3.38
CA PHE A 112 -3.95 8.29 3.91
C PHE A 112 -3.47 7.37 5.04
N LEU A 113 -2.19 6.94 5.01
CA LEU A 113 -1.61 6.12 6.06
C LEU A 113 -1.15 6.90 7.29
N ASP A 114 -1.14 8.22 7.24
CA ASP A 114 -0.68 9.08 8.35
C ASP A 114 -1.54 8.91 9.60
N TYR A 115 -2.80 8.52 9.45
CA TYR A 115 -3.68 8.23 10.60
C TYR A 115 -3.21 7.02 11.43
N PHE A 116 -2.45 6.11 10.83
CA PHE A 116 -1.95 4.89 11.46
C PHE A 116 -0.48 4.98 11.88
N CYS A 117 0.25 6.04 11.46
CA CYS A 117 1.69 6.15 11.65
C CYS A 117 2.04 7.08 12.82
N GLU A 118 3.04 6.67 13.64
CA GLU A 118 3.54 7.49 14.75
C GLU A 118 4.13 8.81 14.26
N GLY A 119 4.01 9.85 15.08
CA GLY A 119 4.64 11.16 14.85
C GLY A 119 4.03 11.99 13.74
N THR A 120 3.08 11.47 12.98
CA THR A 120 2.40 12.22 11.93
C THR A 120 1.38 13.20 12.50
N ARG A 121 1.16 14.33 11.80
CA ARG A 121 0.16 15.31 12.21
C ARG A 121 -1.23 14.71 12.37
N MET A 122 -1.64 13.82 11.45
CA MET A 122 -2.98 13.23 11.45
C MET A 122 -3.18 12.31 12.65
N ASN A 123 -2.20 11.45 12.96
CA ASN A 123 -2.29 10.58 14.12
C ASN A 123 -2.32 11.40 15.43
N LEU A 124 -1.44 12.42 15.56
CA LEU A 124 -1.39 13.27 16.75
C LEU A 124 -2.64 14.09 16.95
N GLN A 125 -3.26 14.59 15.89
CA GLN A 125 -4.43 15.48 15.95
C GLN A 125 -5.72 14.70 16.18
N TYR A 126 -5.96 13.61 15.43
CA TYR A 126 -7.25 12.93 15.42
C TYR A 126 -7.32 11.73 16.35
N ARG A 127 -6.20 11.02 16.56
CA ARG A 127 -6.10 9.89 17.50
C ARG A 127 -7.20 8.83 17.31
N TYR A 128 -7.55 8.53 16.07
CA TYR A 128 -8.53 7.48 15.76
C TYR A 128 -8.08 6.10 16.20
N SER A 129 -6.77 5.89 16.28
CA SER A 129 -6.13 4.70 16.84
C SER A 129 -4.82 5.06 17.52
N SER A 130 -4.29 4.16 18.37
CA SER A 130 -2.86 4.20 18.71
C SER A 130 -2.06 4.02 17.43
N PRO A 131 -0.88 4.65 17.28
CA PRO A 131 -0.04 4.43 16.12
C PRO A 131 0.33 2.95 16.02
N LEU A 132 0.10 2.37 14.86
CA LEU A 132 0.38 0.97 14.57
C LEU A 132 1.73 0.80 13.85
N PHE A 133 2.17 1.86 13.16
CA PHE A 133 3.31 1.80 12.24
C PHE A 133 4.23 3.01 12.38
N ARG A 134 5.46 2.81 11.88
CA ARG A 134 6.41 3.88 11.54
C ARG A 134 6.59 3.91 10.03
N LYS A 135 6.48 5.08 9.42
CA LYS A 135 6.76 5.26 8.00
C LYS A 135 8.28 5.16 7.76
N VAL A 136 8.73 4.16 7.01
CA VAL A 136 10.15 3.91 6.70
C VAL A 136 10.52 4.50 5.36
N ASN A 137 9.67 4.29 4.35
CA ASN A 137 9.87 4.81 3.00
C ASN A 137 8.54 5.12 2.34
N PHE A 138 8.58 6.07 1.41
CA PHE A 138 7.50 6.39 0.49
C PHE A 138 8.07 6.64 -0.89
N GLN A 139 7.40 6.13 -1.92
CA GLN A 139 7.79 6.33 -3.30
C GLN A 139 6.57 6.48 -4.18
N TRP A 140 6.57 7.49 -5.03
CA TRP A 140 5.70 7.57 -6.18
C TRP A 140 6.19 6.61 -7.27
N ASN A 141 5.29 5.79 -7.79
CA ASN A 141 5.58 4.92 -8.93
C ASN A 141 4.88 5.44 -10.17
N ARG A 142 5.50 5.16 -11.30
CA ARG A 142 4.97 5.53 -12.58
C ARG A 142 4.83 4.33 -13.51
N PHE A 143 3.72 4.30 -14.23
CA PHE A 143 3.52 3.41 -15.36
C PHE A 143 3.78 4.13 -16.69
N ILE A 144 4.46 3.44 -17.60
CA ILE A 144 4.47 3.58 -19.07
C ILE A 144 5.00 4.92 -19.62
N ASP A 145 5.86 4.79 -20.62
CA ASP A 145 6.40 5.84 -21.52
C ASP A 145 7.00 7.07 -20.82
N LYS A 146 8.17 6.84 -20.22
CA LYS A 146 8.97 7.90 -19.58
C LYS A 146 9.54 8.86 -20.62
N ASN A 147 8.96 10.05 -20.75
CA ASN A 147 9.70 11.15 -21.33
C ASN A 147 10.54 11.83 -20.24
N GLU A 148 11.55 12.62 -20.66
CA GLU A 148 12.51 13.25 -19.76
C GLU A 148 11.85 14.22 -18.75
N GLU A 149 10.83 14.97 -19.18
CA GLU A 149 10.10 15.91 -18.33
C GLU A 149 9.33 15.19 -17.22
N GLN A 150 8.72 14.07 -17.56
CA GLN A 150 7.99 13.26 -16.61
C GLN A 150 8.93 12.57 -15.60
N CYS A 151 10.15 12.15 -16.01
CA CYS A 151 11.14 11.65 -15.07
C CYS A 151 11.52 12.72 -14.05
N LYS A 152 11.77 13.96 -14.48
CA LYS A 152 12.06 15.07 -13.57
C LYS A 152 10.94 15.37 -12.58
N ILE A 153 9.67 15.24 -13.03
CA ILE A 153 8.51 15.41 -12.14
C ILE A 153 8.46 14.26 -11.11
N LEU A 154 8.71 13.02 -11.53
CA LEU A 154 8.74 11.87 -10.63
C LEU A 154 9.87 12.00 -9.60
N ASP A 155 11.08 12.35 -10.04
CA ASP A 155 12.22 12.51 -9.17
C ASP A 155 11.92 13.58 -8.10
N ARG A 156 11.42 14.74 -8.51
CA ARG A 156 11.03 15.80 -7.58
C ARG A 156 9.88 15.39 -6.65
N ALA A 157 8.89 14.68 -7.16
CA ALA A 157 7.77 14.19 -6.32
C ALA A 157 8.22 13.18 -5.27
N ASN A 158 9.28 12.39 -5.55
CA ASN A 158 9.87 11.46 -4.59
C ASN A 158 10.74 12.18 -3.55
N GLU A 159 11.41 13.25 -3.93
CA GLU A 159 12.18 14.10 -3.00
C GLU A 159 11.25 14.93 -2.10
N GLU A 160 10.17 15.46 -2.66
CA GLU A 160 9.22 16.35 -2.00
C GLU A 160 7.76 15.85 -2.23
N PRO A 161 7.29 14.79 -1.55
CA PRO A 161 5.98 14.20 -1.83
C PRO A 161 4.80 15.19 -1.70
N GLU A 162 4.88 16.13 -0.76
CA GLU A 162 3.83 17.14 -0.55
C GLU A 162 3.79 18.18 -1.69
N TRP A 163 4.94 18.46 -2.32
CA TRP A 163 5.00 19.36 -3.47
C TRP A 163 4.09 18.89 -4.61
N TYR A 164 4.03 17.60 -4.84
CA TYR A 164 3.21 17.05 -5.92
C TYR A 164 1.71 17.31 -5.70
N ILE A 165 1.26 17.27 -4.46
CA ILE A 165 -0.13 17.55 -4.10
C ILE A 165 -0.51 19.00 -4.46
N ASP A 166 0.36 19.94 -4.18
CA ASP A 166 0.13 21.35 -4.49
C ASP A 166 0.28 21.66 -5.99
N PHE A 167 1.17 20.93 -6.67
CA PHE A 167 1.47 21.13 -8.08
C PHE A 167 0.41 20.56 -9.01
N PHE A 168 -0.12 19.37 -8.71
CA PHE A 168 -0.96 18.60 -9.63
C PHE A 168 -2.29 19.27 -9.99
N PRO A 169 -3.03 19.91 -9.06
CA PRO A 169 -4.28 20.58 -9.39
C PRO A 169 -4.16 21.64 -10.49
N HIS A 170 -2.98 22.26 -10.60
CA HIS A 170 -2.70 23.29 -11.60
C HIS A 170 -2.25 22.73 -12.97
N LYS A 171 -1.91 21.43 -13.03
CA LYS A 171 -1.35 20.76 -14.23
C LYS A 171 -2.27 19.70 -14.84
N GLN A 172 -3.41 19.41 -14.24
CA GLN A 172 -4.41 18.46 -14.82
C GLN A 172 -4.84 18.83 -16.25
N SER A 173 -4.78 20.13 -16.61
CA SER A 173 -5.12 20.62 -17.93
C SER A 173 -4.07 20.33 -19.00
N ILE A 174 -2.90 19.78 -18.67
CA ILE A 174 -1.76 19.63 -19.60
C ILE A 174 -1.61 18.19 -20.12
N GLY A 175 -2.50 17.26 -19.74
CA GLY A 175 -2.44 15.88 -20.24
C GLY A 175 -1.20 15.09 -19.79
N LEU A 176 -0.44 15.61 -18.83
CA LEU A 176 0.60 14.85 -18.17
C LEU A 176 -0.07 13.78 -17.31
N GLY A 177 -0.01 12.53 -17.75
CA GLY A 177 -0.50 11.39 -16.98
C GLY A 177 0.06 11.49 -15.55
N GLY A 178 -0.84 11.47 -14.55
CA GLY A 178 -0.47 11.60 -13.14
C GLY A 178 0.49 10.49 -12.72
N LEU A 179 1.11 10.67 -11.57
CA LEU A 179 1.80 9.59 -10.89
C LEU A 179 0.76 8.53 -10.50
N GLU A 180 0.97 7.30 -10.94
CA GLU A 180 -0.15 6.33 -11.00
C GLU A 180 -0.31 5.60 -9.69
N ASP A 181 0.79 5.13 -9.08
CA ASP A 181 0.75 4.41 -7.82
C ASP A 181 1.67 5.00 -6.78
N MET A 182 1.35 4.70 -5.54
CA MET A 182 2.12 5.05 -4.36
C MET A 182 2.57 3.78 -3.66
N THR A 183 3.86 3.67 -3.35
CA THR A 183 4.40 2.58 -2.52
C THR A 183 4.82 3.12 -1.16
N TYR A 184 4.35 2.47 -0.12
CA TYR A 184 4.74 2.74 1.27
C TYR A 184 5.45 1.52 1.85
N VAL A 185 6.53 1.76 2.57
CA VAL A 185 7.16 0.78 3.45
C VAL A 185 6.98 1.25 4.87
N LEU A 186 6.29 0.45 5.67
CA LEU A 186 5.96 0.73 7.06
C LEU A 186 6.59 -0.32 7.96
N GLU A 187 7.13 0.09 9.11
CA GLU A 187 7.58 -0.78 10.19
C GLU A 187 6.46 -0.98 11.21
N ILE A 188 6.33 -2.19 11.72
CA ILE A 188 5.35 -2.58 12.74
C ILE A 188 5.80 -2.10 14.12
N LEU A 189 4.95 -1.35 14.81
CA LEU A 189 5.14 -0.93 16.19
C LEU A 189 4.31 -1.83 17.13
N LYS A 190 4.99 -2.50 18.07
CA LYS A 190 4.36 -3.30 19.13
C LYS A 190 5.15 -3.21 20.42
#